data_f45dff536c4421bf6985a33afe85d4c4
#
_entry.id   f45dff536c4421bf6985a33afe85d4c4
#
_cell.length_a   1.000
_cell.length_b   1.000
_cell.length_c   1.000
_cell.angle_alpha   90.00
_cell.angle_beta   90.00
_cell.angle_gamma   90.00
#
_symmetry.space_group_name_H-M   'P 1'
#
loop_
_entity.id
_entity.type
_entity.pdbx_description
1 polymer ?
#
loop_
_entity_poly.entity_id
_entity_poly.type
_entity_poly.pdbx_seq_one_letter_code
_entity_poly.pdbx_strand_id
1 'polypeptide(L)'
;MTDDWRQQPGRARRISFPKLAIVAVIAGAALASACSQPSDSQQTAQQQASDQQARKEADEKAWADAEKAGTAAAYTAYLQNFGSGAHVSEASQRIVALNETARKASDEKAWADAEKAGTAAAYTAYIQSFGGGAHVAEARQRVAELSRKEADDKAWADAVRAGTAAALTAYTQNFSSGAHVAEARQRLATLDEQARKDADDKAWADADKAGTAAAFNGYIQKFGSGAHVAEARQRLAAFDEQARKEADEKAWADAEKAGTASGIHQLCSEVRFRRARGRGAQARRGA
;
A
#
# COMPACT_ATOMS: atom_id res chain seq x y z
N MET A 1 -14.36 -35.73 3.18
CA MET A 1 -13.49 -36.55 2.34
C MET A 1 -12.11 -36.47 2.94
N THR A 2 -11.84 -37.52 3.67
CA THR A 2 -10.65 -37.78 4.50
C THR A 2 -9.67 -38.55 3.65
N ASP A 3 -8.47 -38.02 3.43
CA ASP A 3 -7.37 -38.79 2.86
C ASP A 3 -6.18 -38.82 3.82
N ASP A 4 -6.09 -39.98 4.37
CA ASP A 4 -5.17 -40.66 5.27
C ASP A 4 -3.84 -40.94 4.51
N TRP A 5 -2.74 -40.27 4.86
CA TRP A 5 -1.39 -40.61 4.41
C TRP A 5 -0.65 -41.38 5.48
N ARG A 6 -0.88 -42.71 5.47
CA ARG A 6 -0.15 -43.67 6.29
C ARG A 6 1.33 -43.69 5.94
N GLN A 7 2.12 -43.55 6.98
CA GLN A 7 3.55 -43.81 7.08
C GLN A 7 3.92 -45.19 6.50
N GLN A 8 4.89 -45.23 5.62
CA GLN A 8 5.64 -46.45 5.32
C GLN A 8 7.04 -46.38 5.96
N PRO A 9 7.42 -47.36 6.79
CA PRO A 9 8.76 -47.45 7.36
C PRO A 9 9.73 -48.00 6.31
N GLY A 10 10.74 -47.17 5.96
CA GLY A 10 11.85 -47.56 5.09
C GLY A 10 12.67 -48.70 5.71
N ARG A 11 12.75 -49.81 4.98
CA ARG A 11 13.59 -50.98 5.29
C ARG A 11 15.07 -50.57 5.31
N ALA A 12 15.68 -50.64 6.48
CA ALA A 12 17.13 -50.63 6.63
C ALA A 12 17.73 -51.87 5.96
N ARG A 13 18.45 -51.70 4.88
CA ARG A 13 19.33 -52.76 4.31
C ARG A 13 20.54 -52.93 5.21
N ARG A 14 20.58 -54.07 5.93
CA ARG A 14 21.79 -54.54 6.59
C ARG A 14 22.77 -54.99 5.51
N ILE A 15 23.89 -54.31 5.40
CA ILE A 15 25.04 -54.78 4.64
C ILE A 15 25.78 -55.79 5.49
N SER A 16 25.72 -57.06 5.10
CA SER A 16 26.41 -58.16 5.75
C SER A 16 27.85 -58.25 5.17
N PHE A 17 28.85 -58.07 6.02
CA PHE A 17 30.26 -58.32 5.64
C PHE A 17 30.55 -59.79 5.75
N PRO A 18 31.23 -60.42 4.75
CA PRO A 18 31.63 -61.79 4.84
C PRO A 18 32.82 -61.94 5.78
N LYS A 19 32.70 -62.89 6.72
CA LYS A 19 33.82 -63.34 7.57
C LYS A 19 34.80 -64.10 6.71
N LEU A 20 35.98 -63.54 6.47
CA LEU A 20 37.12 -64.30 5.93
C LEU A 20 37.67 -65.20 7.03
N ALA A 21 37.53 -66.49 6.83
CA ALA A 21 38.19 -67.54 7.62
C ALA A 21 39.67 -67.64 7.17
N ILE A 22 40.60 -67.43 8.09
CA ILE A 22 42.00 -67.68 7.87
C ILE A 22 42.25 -69.14 8.25
N VAL A 23 42.55 -69.95 7.23
CA VAL A 23 43.07 -71.29 7.42
C VAL A 23 44.59 -71.20 7.68
N ALA A 24 45.05 -71.62 8.86
CA ALA A 24 46.41 -71.75 9.19
C ALA A 24 46.93 -73.08 8.70
N VAL A 25 47.92 -73.14 7.82
CA VAL A 25 48.74 -74.32 7.50
C VAL A 25 50.01 -74.22 8.28
N ILE A 26 50.23 -75.18 9.22
CA ILE A 26 51.47 -75.37 9.94
C ILE A 26 52.26 -76.40 9.19
N ALA A 27 53.46 -76.09 8.75
CA ALA A 27 54.49 -77.07 8.44
C ALA A 27 55.81 -76.52 8.93
N GLY A 28 56.47 -77.30 9.84
CA GLY A 28 57.62 -76.91 10.59
C GLY A 28 58.97 -77.08 9.87
N ALA A 29 59.97 -76.35 10.32
CA ALA A 29 61.38 -76.73 10.36
C ALA A 29 62.05 -75.91 11.46
N ALA A 30 62.58 -76.63 12.45
CA ALA A 30 63.39 -76.08 13.54
C ALA A 30 64.76 -75.69 13.03
N LEU A 31 65.15 -74.45 13.17
CA LEU A 31 66.51 -73.99 13.27
C LEU A 31 66.57 -72.95 14.41
N ALA A 32 67.25 -73.39 15.50
CA ALA A 32 67.53 -72.59 16.67
C ALA A 32 68.46 -71.42 16.28
N SER A 33 67.90 -70.21 16.20
CA SER A 33 68.61 -68.98 16.34
C SER A 33 68.00 -68.25 17.53
N ALA A 34 68.83 -68.03 18.55
CA ALA A 34 68.43 -67.22 19.70
C ALA A 34 68.16 -65.80 19.28
N CYS A 35 66.96 -65.58 18.81
CA CYS A 35 66.37 -64.22 18.70
C CYS A 35 65.72 -63.94 20.04
N SER A 36 66.27 -62.99 20.79
CA SER A 36 65.62 -62.42 21.97
C SER A 36 64.17 -61.98 21.56
N GLN A 37 63.24 -62.76 22.06
CA GLN A 37 61.82 -62.33 21.87
C GLN A 37 61.59 -60.94 22.54
N PRO A 38 61.11 -59.94 21.86
CA PRO A 38 60.81 -58.68 22.49
C PRO A 38 59.85 -58.95 23.64
N SER A 39 60.08 -58.33 24.80
CA SER A 39 59.21 -58.46 25.95
C SER A 39 57.78 -58.00 25.56
N ASP A 40 56.75 -58.65 26.15
CA ASP A 40 55.29 -58.31 25.86
C ASP A 40 55.04 -56.83 25.88
N SER A 41 55.76 -56.06 26.69
CA SER A 41 55.66 -54.58 26.73
C SER A 41 56.17 -53.88 25.46
N GLN A 42 57.23 -54.46 24.81
CA GLN A 42 57.78 -53.93 23.56
C GLN A 42 56.89 -54.28 22.37
N GLN A 43 56.23 -55.41 22.32
CA GLN A 43 55.29 -55.81 21.31
C GLN A 43 54.01 -54.94 21.42
N THR A 44 53.52 -54.68 22.64
CA THR A 44 52.37 -53.80 22.89
C THR A 44 52.66 -52.36 22.47
N ALA A 45 53.86 -51.83 22.75
CA ALA A 45 54.29 -50.51 22.36
C ALA A 45 54.41 -50.37 20.82
N GLN A 46 54.96 -51.38 20.13
CA GLN A 46 55.05 -51.40 18.66
C GLN A 46 53.68 -51.49 18.01
N GLN A 47 52.74 -52.28 18.54
CA GLN A 47 51.36 -52.35 18.05
C GLN A 47 50.61 -51.00 18.24
N GLN A 48 50.77 -50.37 19.41
CA GLN A 48 50.19 -49.07 19.68
C GLN A 48 50.75 -47.98 18.72
N ALA A 49 52.02 -47.99 18.43
CA ALA A 49 52.67 -47.08 17.49
C ALA A 49 52.11 -47.28 16.04
N SER A 50 52.02 -48.58 15.65
CA SER A 50 51.40 -48.91 14.32
C SER A 50 49.96 -48.49 14.20
N ASP A 51 49.18 -48.74 15.24
CA ASP A 51 47.71 -48.31 15.24
C ASP A 51 47.57 -46.79 15.23
N GLN A 52 48.44 -46.06 15.94
CA GLN A 52 48.49 -44.61 15.91
C GLN A 52 48.89 -44.10 14.53
N GLN A 53 49.86 -44.70 13.87
CA GLN A 53 50.26 -44.32 12.53
C GLN A 53 49.17 -44.59 11.51
N ALA A 54 48.47 -45.72 11.57
CA ALA A 54 47.37 -46.08 10.71
C ALA A 54 46.15 -45.09 10.89
N ARG A 55 45.92 -44.68 12.15
CA ARG A 55 44.93 -43.66 12.43
C ARG A 55 45.24 -42.29 11.82
N LYS A 56 46.54 -41.87 11.91
CA LYS A 56 46.97 -40.61 11.27
C LYS A 56 46.82 -40.65 9.74
N GLU A 57 47.23 -41.74 9.12
CA GLU A 57 47.12 -41.94 7.67
C GLU A 57 45.65 -41.95 7.22
N ALA A 58 44.77 -42.56 8.01
CA ALA A 58 43.33 -42.56 7.77
C ALA A 58 42.71 -41.14 7.93
N ASP A 59 43.16 -40.35 8.93
CA ASP A 59 42.77 -38.97 9.16
C ASP A 59 43.17 -38.08 7.97
N GLU A 60 44.42 -38.10 7.57
CA GLU A 60 44.95 -37.34 6.43
C GLU A 60 44.21 -37.68 5.12
N LYS A 61 43.97 -38.99 4.89
CA LYS A 61 43.22 -39.42 3.71
C LYS A 61 41.77 -38.90 3.73
N ALA A 62 41.09 -39.03 4.86
CA ALA A 62 39.69 -38.56 5.00
C ALA A 62 39.62 -37.05 4.86
N TRP A 63 40.61 -36.31 5.36
CA TRP A 63 40.73 -34.87 5.16
C TRP A 63 40.90 -34.52 3.69
N ALA A 64 41.82 -35.14 2.98
CA ALA A 64 42.02 -34.92 1.54
C ALA A 64 40.77 -35.24 0.70
N ASP A 65 40.07 -36.32 1.06
CA ASP A 65 38.77 -36.65 0.41
C ASP A 65 37.71 -35.57 0.67
N ALA A 66 37.66 -35.01 1.90
CA ALA A 66 36.73 -33.92 2.25
C ALA A 66 37.08 -32.61 1.52
N GLU A 67 38.40 -32.26 1.43
CA GLU A 67 38.85 -31.09 0.66
C GLU A 67 38.53 -31.21 -0.83
N LYS A 68 38.76 -32.38 -1.41
CA LYS A 68 38.46 -32.67 -2.81
C LYS A 68 36.93 -32.53 -3.09
N ALA A 69 36.10 -32.97 -2.18
CA ALA A 69 34.64 -32.80 -2.29
C ALA A 69 34.19 -31.33 -2.10
N GLY A 70 34.84 -30.57 -1.23
CA GLY A 70 34.66 -29.16 -0.98
C GLY A 70 33.26 -28.80 -0.48
N THR A 71 32.54 -29.74 0.14
CA THR A 71 31.16 -29.54 0.59
C THR A 71 31.03 -29.58 2.11
N ALA A 72 30.08 -28.83 2.67
CA ALA A 72 29.75 -28.84 4.10
C ALA A 72 29.42 -30.26 4.60
N ALA A 73 28.78 -31.10 3.77
CA ALA A 73 28.45 -32.47 4.08
C ALA A 73 29.71 -33.34 4.22
N ALA A 74 30.71 -33.18 3.32
CA ALA A 74 31.96 -33.91 3.37
C ALA A 74 32.80 -33.55 4.63
N TYR A 75 32.90 -32.26 4.95
CA TYR A 75 33.57 -31.82 6.18
C TYR A 75 32.83 -32.29 7.44
N THR A 76 31.48 -32.31 7.42
CA THR A 76 30.69 -32.86 8.53
C THR A 76 30.94 -34.36 8.72
N ALA A 77 31.01 -35.14 7.63
CA ALA A 77 31.36 -36.55 7.68
C ALA A 77 32.80 -36.79 8.24
N TYR A 78 33.73 -35.92 7.84
CA TYR A 78 35.08 -35.93 8.42
C TYR A 78 35.03 -35.72 9.95
N LEU A 79 34.32 -34.68 10.43
CA LEU A 79 34.18 -34.41 11.88
C LEU A 79 33.52 -35.55 12.65
N GLN A 80 32.55 -36.25 12.05
CA GLN A 80 31.88 -37.39 12.67
C GLN A 80 32.80 -38.59 12.84
N ASN A 81 33.70 -38.82 11.88
CA ASN A 81 34.60 -39.97 11.90
C ASN A 81 35.94 -39.69 12.61
N PHE A 82 36.42 -38.46 12.57
CA PHE A 82 37.71 -38.00 13.08
C PHE A 82 37.55 -36.79 14.02
N GLY A 83 36.64 -36.86 14.98
CA GLY A 83 36.32 -35.76 15.92
C GLY A 83 37.48 -35.31 16.83
N SER A 84 38.61 -36.03 16.83
CA SER A 84 39.88 -35.66 17.49
C SER A 84 41.06 -35.61 16.52
N GLY A 85 40.79 -35.58 15.21
CA GLY A 85 41.79 -35.51 14.14
C GLY A 85 42.48 -34.15 14.06
N ALA A 86 43.55 -34.12 13.27
CA ALA A 86 44.37 -32.92 13.13
C ALA A 86 43.63 -31.72 12.52
N HIS A 87 42.61 -31.98 11.68
CA HIS A 87 41.94 -30.96 10.86
C HIS A 87 40.52 -30.57 11.38
N VAL A 88 40.16 -30.95 12.62
CA VAL A 88 38.83 -30.68 13.20
C VAL A 88 38.49 -29.18 13.22
N SER A 89 39.41 -28.34 13.61
CA SER A 89 39.22 -26.89 13.64
C SER A 89 39.00 -26.32 12.24
N GLU A 90 39.79 -26.75 11.27
CA GLU A 90 39.71 -26.31 9.89
C GLU A 90 38.40 -26.78 9.23
N ALA A 91 38.05 -28.06 9.42
CA ALA A 91 36.77 -28.60 8.94
C ALA A 91 35.56 -27.77 9.46
N SER A 92 35.58 -27.43 10.75
CA SER A 92 34.54 -26.60 11.37
C SER A 92 34.46 -25.20 10.73
N GLN A 93 35.59 -24.56 10.50
CA GLN A 93 35.65 -23.24 9.83
C GLN A 93 35.16 -23.32 8.38
N ARG A 94 35.51 -24.37 7.63
CA ARG A 94 35.05 -24.59 6.25
C ARG A 94 33.54 -24.77 6.20
N ILE A 95 32.97 -25.55 7.14
CA ILE A 95 31.51 -25.72 7.23
C ILE A 95 30.82 -24.38 7.47
N VAL A 96 31.31 -23.56 8.41
CA VAL A 96 30.74 -22.24 8.70
C VAL A 96 30.80 -21.35 7.46
N ALA A 97 31.96 -21.28 6.79
CA ALA A 97 32.11 -20.45 5.59
C ALA A 97 31.20 -20.89 4.42
N LEU A 98 31.10 -22.22 4.20
CA LEU A 98 30.20 -22.76 3.16
C LEU A 98 28.71 -22.50 3.46
N ASN A 99 28.31 -22.69 4.71
CA ASN A 99 26.94 -22.42 5.14
C ASN A 99 26.60 -20.92 5.02
N GLU A 100 27.53 -20.03 5.36
CA GLU A 100 27.33 -18.59 5.20
C GLU A 100 27.22 -18.22 3.72
N THR A 101 28.06 -18.78 2.86
CA THR A 101 28.00 -18.57 1.41
C THR A 101 26.65 -19.06 0.84
N ALA A 102 26.22 -20.26 1.24
CA ALA A 102 24.93 -20.81 0.83
C ALA A 102 23.74 -19.94 1.31
N ARG A 103 23.82 -19.43 2.55
CA ARG A 103 22.81 -18.53 3.10
C ARG A 103 22.74 -17.21 2.33
N LYS A 104 23.91 -16.61 2.01
CA LYS A 104 23.95 -15.39 1.18
C LYS A 104 23.37 -15.62 -0.21
N ALA A 105 23.73 -16.72 -0.86
CA ALA A 105 23.19 -17.07 -2.18
C ALA A 105 21.67 -17.30 -2.14
N SER A 106 21.16 -17.89 -1.06
CA SER A 106 19.72 -18.08 -0.88
C SER A 106 18.99 -16.75 -0.61
N ASP A 107 19.61 -15.82 0.15
CA ASP A 107 19.13 -14.48 0.43
C ASP A 107 18.99 -13.68 -0.87
N GLU A 108 20.06 -13.62 -1.67
CA GLU A 108 20.07 -12.93 -2.97
C GLU A 108 19.03 -13.49 -3.94
N LYS A 109 18.92 -14.82 -3.99
CA LYS A 109 17.90 -15.45 -4.84
C LYS A 109 16.48 -15.09 -4.39
N ALA A 110 16.20 -15.18 -3.11
CA ALA A 110 14.88 -14.86 -2.57
C ALA A 110 14.54 -13.37 -2.76
N TRP A 111 15.55 -12.50 -2.64
CA TRP A 111 15.40 -11.08 -2.95
C TRP A 111 15.03 -10.85 -4.42
N ALA A 112 15.78 -11.45 -5.35
CA ALA A 112 15.49 -11.35 -6.79
C ALA A 112 14.10 -11.90 -7.15
N ASP A 113 13.66 -12.99 -6.50
CA ASP A 113 12.33 -13.56 -6.68
C ASP A 113 11.23 -12.56 -6.16
N ALA A 114 11.49 -11.88 -5.03
CA ALA A 114 10.58 -10.87 -4.49
C ALA A 114 10.51 -9.61 -5.36
N GLU A 115 11.64 -9.12 -5.89
CA GLU A 115 11.68 -8.02 -6.84
C GLU A 115 10.92 -8.34 -8.14
N LYS A 116 11.14 -9.54 -8.66
CA LYS A 116 10.43 -10.00 -9.86
C LYS A 116 8.92 -10.07 -9.65
N ALA A 117 8.47 -10.49 -8.49
CA ALA A 117 7.04 -10.52 -8.12
C ALA A 117 6.47 -9.11 -7.90
N GLY A 118 7.25 -8.18 -7.35
CA GLY A 118 6.92 -6.77 -7.14
C GLY A 118 5.70 -6.52 -6.25
N THR A 119 5.34 -7.47 -5.37
CA THR A 119 4.14 -7.38 -4.51
C THR A 119 4.51 -7.24 -3.04
N ALA A 120 3.67 -6.55 -2.26
CA ALA A 120 3.83 -6.43 -0.81
C ALA A 120 3.91 -7.81 -0.12
N ALA A 121 3.15 -8.80 -0.61
CA ALA A 121 3.16 -10.16 -0.10
C ALA A 121 4.52 -10.85 -0.32
N ALA A 122 5.14 -10.70 -1.51
CA ALA A 122 6.44 -11.29 -1.83
C ALA A 122 7.56 -10.69 -0.97
N TYR A 123 7.61 -9.37 -0.83
CA TYR A 123 8.57 -8.71 0.07
C TYR A 123 8.35 -9.08 1.54
N THR A 124 7.10 -9.25 1.97
CA THR A 124 6.79 -9.72 3.33
C THR A 124 7.28 -11.15 3.55
N ALA A 125 7.10 -12.05 2.60
CA ALA A 125 7.62 -13.42 2.64
C ALA A 125 9.15 -13.45 2.71
N TYR A 126 9.82 -12.58 1.92
CA TYR A 126 11.26 -12.40 2.00
C TYR A 126 11.70 -11.98 3.42
N ILE A 127 11.08 -10.94 4.00
CA ILE A 127 11.38 -10.47 5.36
C ILE A 127 11.21 -11.56 6.41
N GLN A 128 10.16 -12.37 6.28
CA GLN A 128 9.90 -13.49 7.21
C GLN A 128 10.96 -14.58 7.11
N SER A 129 11.42 -14.89 5.90
CA SER A 129 12.38 -15.95 5.65
C SER A 129 13.83 -15.51 5.95
N PHE A 130 14.16 -14.24 5.73
CA PHE A 130 15.50 -13.68 5.81
C PHE A 130 15.55 -12.43 6.71
N GLY A 131 14.97 -12.50 7.91
CA GLY A 131 14.85 -11.35 8.83
C GLY A 131 16.15 -10.64 9.21
N GLY A 132 17.33 -11.25 8.96
CA GLY A 132 18.66 -10.65 9.07
C GLY A 132 19.39 -10.52 7.73
N GLY A 133 18.67 -10.62 6.60
CA GLY A 133 19.23 -10.53 5.25
C GLY A 133 19.64 -9.11 4.87
N ALA A 134 20.45 -9.02 3.81
CA ALA A 134 21.01 -7.75 3.35
C ALA A 134 19.92 -6.75 2.88
N HIS A 135 18.82 -7.25 2.33
CA HIS A 135 17.77 -6.45 1.69
C HIS A 135 16.54 -6.22 2.56
N VAL A 136 16.55 -6.60 3.86
CA VAL A 136 15.38 -6.49 4.76
C VAL A 136 14.90 -5.05 4.93
N ALA A 137 15.82 -4.09 5.02
CA ALA A 137 15.46 -2.68 5.13
C ALA A 137 14.73 -2.18 3.87
N GLU A 138 15.24 -2.51 2.69
CA GLU A 138 14.62 -2.17 1.42
C GLU A 138 13.28 -2.87 1.24
N ALA A 139 13.21 -4.17 1.56
CA ALA A 139 11.95 -4.91 1.50
C ALA A 139 10.85 -4.27 2.35
N ARG A 140 11.18 -3.79 3.57
CA ARG A 140 10.23 -3.06 4.43
C ARG A 140 9.75 -1.74 3.81
N GLN A 141 10.64 -1.02 3.14
CA GLN A 141 10.26 0.20 2.41
C GLN A 141 9.30 -0.12 1.27
N ARG A 142 9.60 -1.15 0.46
CA ARG A 142 8.73 -1.61 -0.64
C ARG A 142 7.35 -2.03 -0.14
N VAL A 143 7.30 -2.78 0.96
CA VAL A 143 6.01 -3.15 1.60
C VAL A 143 5.22 -1.91 1.99
N ALA A 144 5.86 -0.94 2.65
CA ALA A 144 5.19 0.29 3.08
C ALA A 144 4.69 1.14 1.90
N GLU A 145 5.48 1.27 0.83
CA GLU A 145 5.11 2.00 -0.39
C GLU A 145 3.92 1.33 -1.10
N LEU A 146 4.00 0.01 -1.31
CA LEU A 146 2.94 -0.75 -1.99
C LEU A 146 1.64 -0.75 -1.16
N SER A 147 1.72 -0.95 0.15
CA SER A 147 0.55 -0.92 1.03
C SER A 147 -0.11 0.46 1.05
N ARG A 148 0.70 1.53 1.02
CA ARG A 148 0.16 2.91 0.95
C ARG A 148 -0.52 3.17 -0.39
N LYS A 149 0.08 2.70 -1.49
CA LYS A 149 -0.51 2.79 -2.81
C LYS A 149 -1.82 2.01 -2.91
N GLU A 150 -1.87 0.78 -2.43
CA GLU A 150 -3.09 -0.04 -2.41
C GLU A 150 -4.20 0.61 -1.57
N ALA A 151 -3.84 1.22 -0.43
CA ALA A 151 -4.80 1.95 0.40
C ALA A 151 -5.34 3.21 -0.30
N ASP A 152 -4.48 3.96 -1.01
CA ASP A 152 -4.86 5.12 -1.82
C ASP A 152 -5.80 4.72 -2.95
N ASP A 153 -5.42 3.72 -3.76
CA ASP A 153 -6.23 3.21 -4.88
C ASP A 153 -7.60 2.71 -4.40
N LYS A 154 -7.64 1.99 -3.27
CA LYS A 154 -8.88 1.50 -2.67
C LYS A 154 -9.77 2.65 -2.18
N ALA A 155 -9.20 3.58 -1.43
CA ALA A 155 -9.94 4.74 -0.92
C ALA A 155 -10.49 5.60 -2.05
N TRP A 156 -9.71 5.77 -3.13
CA TRP A 156 -10.16 6.44 -4.34
C TRP A 156 -11.34 5.71 -4.99
N ALA A 157 -11.23 4.39 -5.20
CA ALA A 157 -12.31 3.60 -5.78
C ALA A 157 -13.60 3.68 -4.95
N ASP A 158 -13.48 3.67 -3.62
CA ASP A 158 -14.63 3.81 -2.71
C ASP A 158 -15.24 5.22 -2.80
N ALA A 159 -14.42 6.28 -2.86
CA ALA A 159 -14.89 7.66 -3.01
C ALA A 159 -15.60 7.89 -4.36
N VAL A 160 -15.05 7.34 -5.45
CA VAL A 160 -15.67 7.40 -6.78
C VAL A 160 -17.00 6.65 -6.81
N ARG A 161 -17.04 5.46 -6.20
CA ARG A 161 -18.29 4.67 -6.11
C ARG A 161 -19.39 5.41 -5.33
N ALA A 162 -19.02 6.07 -4.25
CA ALA A 162 -19.95 6.88 -3.47
C ALA A 162 -20.45 8.11 -4.24
N GLY A 163 -19.62 8.71 -5.08
CA GLY A 163 -19.94 9.83 -5.95
C GLY A 163 -20.36 11.10 -5.24
N THR A 164 -20.09 11.22 -3.94
CA THR A 164 -20.52 12.35 -3.10
C THR A 164 -19.37 13.30 -2.79
N ALA A 165 -19.70 14.60 -2.62
CA ALA A 165 -18.71 15.59 -2.18
C ALA A 165 -18.07 15.21 -0.83
N ALA A 166 -18.83 14.64 0.09
CA ALA A 166 -18.33 14.19 1.39
C ALA A 166 -17.26 13.09 1.26
N ALA A 167 -17.50 12.08 0.41
CA ALA A 167 -16.55 10.98 0.19
C ALA A 167 -15.27 11.47 -0.48
N LEU A 168 -15.36 12.34 -1.49
CA LEU A 168 -14.21 12.94 -2.16
C LEU A 168 -13.41 13.85 -1.23
N THR A 169 -14.08 14.60 -0.34
CA THR A 169 -13.44 15.43 0.68
C THR A 169 -12.67 14.55 1.68
N ALA A 170 -13.30 13.49 2.19
CA ALA A 170 -12.65 12.54 3.10
C ALA A 170 -11.41 11.90 2.44
N TYR A 171 -11.50 11.53 1.15
CA TYR A 171 -10.36 11.04 0.40
C TYR A 171 -9.21 12.07 0.37
N THR A 172 -9.47 13.32 -0.03
CA THR A 172 -8.43 14.36 -0.12
C THR A 172 -7.81 14.74 1.21
N GLN A 173 -8.54 14.57 2.32
CA GLN A 173 -8.03 14.79 3.69
C GLN A 173 -7.11 13.66 4.14
N ASN A 174 -7.52 12.40 3.89
CA ASN A 174 -6.78 11.22 4.34
C ASN A 174 -5.55 10.92 3.46
N PHE A 175 -5.61 11.25 2.17
CA PHE A 175 -4.59 10.99 1.18
C PHE A 175 -4.11 12.27 0.49
N SER A 176 -3.67 13.27 1.27
CA SER A 176 -3.32 14.62 0.77
C SER A 176 -2.22 14.63 -0.31
N SER A 177 -1.39 13.58 -0.39
CA SER A 177 -0.37 13.36 -1.40
C SER A 177 -0.67 12.14 -2.30
N GLY A 178 -1.90 11.64 -2.28
CA GLY A 178 -2.33 10.51 -3.09
C GLY A 178 -2.34 10.81 -4.58
N ALA A 179 -2.25 9.76 -5.39
CA ALA A 179 -2.17 9.87 -6.85
C ALA A 179 -3.42 10.54 -7.46
N HIS A 180 -4.57 10.42 -6.80
CA HIS A 180 -5.86 10.87 -7.33
C HIS A 180 -6.37 12.19 -6.73
N VAL A 181 -5.56 12.89 -5.93
CA VAL A 181 -5.98 14.14 -5.24
C VAL A 181 -6.39 15.23 -6.22
N ALA A 182 -5.68 15.39 -7.33
CA ALA A 182 -6.01 16.39 -8.35
C ALA A 182 -7.39 16.11 -8.97
N GLU A 183 -7.65 14.87 -9.33
CA GLU A 183 -8.93 14.44 -9.89
C GLU A 183 -10.08 14.58 -8.87
N ALA A 184 -9.84 14.21 -7.61
CA ALA A 184 -10.81 14.37 -6.53
C ALA A 184 -11.23 15.84 -6.36
N ARG A 185 -10.27 16.77 -6.39
CA ARG A 185 -10.54 18.21 -6.31
C ARG A 185 -11.33 18.73 -7.50
N GLN A 186 -11.02 18.24 -8.71
CA GLN A 186 -11.78 18.61 -9.91
C GLN A 186 -13.23 18.14 -9.84
N ARG A 187 -13.45 16.88 -9.40
CA ARG A 187 -14.80 16.34 -9.21
C ARG A 187 -15.57 17.08 -8.11
N LEU A 188 -14.89 17.45 -7.01
CA LEU A 188 -15.48 18.29 -5.96
C LEU A 188 -15.95 19.64 -6.52
N ALA A 189 -15.09 20.34 -7.27
CA ALA A 189 -15.45 21.62 -7.88
C ALA A 189 -16.68 21.50 -8.80
N THR A 190 -16.77 20.41 -9.57
CA THR A 190 -17.92 20.13 -10.44
C THR A 190 -19.20 19.89 -9.62
N LEU A 191 -19.14 19.11 -8.53
CA LEU A 191 -20.28 18.87 -7.65
C LEU A 191 -20.73 20.14 -6.94
N ASP A 192 -19.79 20.97 -6.48
CA ASP A 192 -20.09 22.26 -5.83
C ASP A 192 -20.74 23.25 -6.81
N GLU A 193 -20.30 23.25 -8.07
CA GLU A 193 -20.91 24.07 -9.12
C GLU A 193 -22.33 23.58 -9.43
N GLN A 194 -22.52 22.27 -9.56
CA GLN A 194 -23.85 21.70 -9.78
C GLN A 194 -24.79 22.00 -8.61
N ALA A 195 -24.32 21.80 -7.37
CA ALA A 195 -25.10 22.11 -6.18
C ALA A 195 -25.51 23.60 -6.12
N ARG A 196 -24.64 24.52 -6.56
CA ARG A 196 -24.98 25.95 -6.67
C ARG A 196 -26.01 26.21 -7.74
N LYS A 197 -25.92 25.55 -8.90
CA LYS A 197 -26.94 25.68 -9.96
C LYS A 197 -28.30 25.16 -9.49
N ASP A 198 -28.31 23.97 -8.89
CA ASP A 198 -29.54 23.36 -8.36
C ASP A 198 -30.19 24.24 -7.27
N ALA A 199 -29.36 24.86 -6.42
CA ALA A 199 -29.85 25.79 -5.39
C ALA A 199 -30.37 27.10 -5.99
N ASP A 200 -29.73 27.60 -7.05
CA ASP A 200 -30.20 28.79 -7.81
C ASP A 200 -31.53 28.50 -8.48
N ASP A 201 -31.65 27.41 -9.25
CA ASP A 201 -32.88 27.01 -9.95
C ASP A 201 -34.03 26.76 -8.98
N LYS A 202 -33.75 26.11 -7.85
CA LYS A 202 -34.77 25.90 -6.81
C LYS A 202 -35.22 27.21 -6.18
N ALA A 203 -34.28 28.10 -5.83
CA ALA A 203 -34.66 29.39 -5.25
C ALA A 203 -35.40 30.26 -6.24
N TRP A 204 -35.07 30.19 -7.52
CA TRP A 204 -35.83 30.82 -8.59
C TRP A 204 -37.28 30.28 -8.68
N ALA A 205 -37.42 28.96 -8.73
CA ALA A 205 -38.74 28.33 -8.78
C ALA A 205 -39.61 28.68 -7.56
N ASP A 206 -39.00 28.74 -6.36
CA ASP A 206 -39.71 29.18 -5.14
C ASP A 206 -40.12 30.65 -5.22
N ALA A 207 -39.29 31.55 -5.76
CA ALA A 207 -39.58 32.96 -5.93
C ALA A 207 -40.65 33.18 -7.00
N ASP A 208 -40.59 32.49 -8.13
CA ASP A 208 -41.60 32.56 -9.21
C ASP A 208 -42.95 32.04 -8.75
N LYS A 209 -42.98 30.93 -8.01
CA LYS A 209 -44.20 30.40 -7.38
C LYS A 209 -44.84 31.37 -6.38
N ALA A 210 -44.00 32.04 -5.57
CA ALA A 210 -44.45 33.05 -4.63
C ALA A 210 -45.00 34.28 -5.34
N GLY A 211 -44.47 34.65 -6.49
CA GLY A 211 -44.95 35.71 -7.37
C GLY A 211 -45.02 37.09 -6.72
N THR A 212 -44.12 37.38 -5.76
CA THR A 212 -44.13 38.65 -5.03
C THR A 212 -42.81 39.42 -5.21
N ALA A 213 -42.87 40.74 -5.14
CA ALA A 213 -41.69 41.60 -5.17
C ALA A 213 -40.65 41.23 -4.07
N ALA A 214 -41.15 40.87 -2.89
CA ALA A 214 -40.31 40.45 -1.77
C ALA A 214 -39.54 39.15 -2.10
N ALA A 215 -40.17 38.16 -2.71
CA ALA A 215 -39.57 36.91 -3.10
C ALA A 215 -38.45 37.10 -4.16
N PHE A 216 -38.72 37.90 -5.20
CA PHE A 216 -37.72 38.22 -6.23
C PHE A 216 -36.54 39.03 -5.67
N ASN A 217 -36.78 39.94 -4.74
CA ASN A 217 -35.71 40.66 -4.05
C ASN A 217 -34.85 39.69 -3.19
N GLY A 218 -35.48 38.78 -2.45
CA GLY A 218 -34.80 37.75 -1.68
C GLY A 218 -33.92 36.84 -2.56
N TYR A 219 -34.45 36.44 -3.71
CA TYR A 219 -33.68 35.67 -4.70
C TYR A 219 -32.44 36.45 -5.19
N ILE A 220 -32.61 37.72 -5.63
CA ILE A 220 -31.50 38.55 -6.12
C ILE A 220 -30.44 38.78 -5.03
N GLN A 221 -30.85 38.99 -3.76
CA GLN A 221 -29.91 39.17 -2.65
C GLN A 221 -29.07 37.93 -2.41
N LYS A 222 -29.67 36.75 -2.52
CA LYS A 222 -29.00 35.49 -2.28
C LYS A 222 -28.14 35.01 -3.46
N PHE A 223 -28.64 35.22 -4.69
CA PHE A 223 -28.01 34.73 -5.93
C PHE A 223 -27.71 35.89 -6.91
N GLY A 224 -26.96 36.90 -6.44
CA GLY A 224 -26.70 38.13 -7.19
C GLY A 224 -26.07 37.99 -8.58
N SER A 225 -25.46 36.80 -8.86
CA SER A 225 -24.90 36.40 -10.14
C SER A 225 -25.56 35.12 -10.70
N GLY A 226 -26.73 34.73 -10.18
CA GLY A 226 -27.48 33.56 -10.61
C GLY A 226 -28.03 33.70 -12.03
N ALA A 227 -28.38 32.57 -12.63
CA ALA A 227 -28.85 32.50 -14.02
C ALA A 227 -30.13 33.31 -14.23
N HIS A 228 -30.99 33.43 -13.23
CA HIS A 228 -32.31 34.06 -13.32
C HIS A 228 -32.38 35.51 -12.79
N VAL A 229 -31.23 36.11 -12.41
CA VAL A 229 -31.19 37.47 -11.84
C VAL A 229 -31.72 38.52 -12.78
N ALA A 230 -31.44 38.40 -14.07
CA ALA A 230 -31.97 39.35 -15.08
C ALA A 230 -33.51 39.31 -15.14
N GLU A 231 -34.07 38.10 -15.15
CA GLU A 231 -35.52 37.91 -15.16
C GLU A 231 -36.18 38.39 -13.85
N ALA A 232 -35.56 38.06 -12.69
CA ALA A 232 -36.02 38.53 -11.39
C ALA A 232 -36.08 40.08 -11.34
N ARG A 233 -35.11 40.79 -11.88
CA ARG A 233 -35.10 42.26 -11.99
C ARG A 233 -36.19 42.78 -12.91
N GLN A 234 -36.46 42.08 -14.01
CA GLN A 234 -37.57 42.45 -14.91
C GLN A 234 -38.93 42.29 -14.24
N ARG A 235 -39.16 41.20 -13.50
CA ARG A 235 -40.39 40.99 -12.72
C ARG A 235 -40.55 42.08 -11.65
N LEU A 236 -39.48 42.45 -10.92
CA LEU A 236 -39.53 43.56 -9.97
C LEU A 236 -39.88 44.88 -10.60
N ALA A 237 -39.33 45.22 -11.77
CA ALA A 237 -39.66 46.43 -12.47
C ALA A 237 -41.15 46.48 -12.88
N ALA A 238 -41.72 45.31 -13.23
CA ALA A 238 -43.17 45.22 -13.53
C ALA A 238 -44.03 45.48 -12.28
N PHE A 239 -43.64 44.96 -11.11
CA PHE A 239 -44.33 45.26 -9.85
C PHE A 239 -44.22 46.76 -9.48
N ASP A 240 -43.03 47.35 -9.64
CA ASP A 240 -42.86 48.80 -9.38
C ASP A 240 -43.72 49.65 -10.32
N GLU A 241 -43.88 49.24 -11.58
CA GLU A 241 -44.76 49.94 -12.54
C GLU A 241 -46.23 49.79 -12.20
N GLN A 242 -46.66 48.57 -11.84
CA GLN A 242 -48.01 48.29 -11.41
C GLN A 242 -48.35 49.10 -10.16
N ALA A 243 -47.51 49.11 -9.14
CA ALA A 243 -47.71 49.89 -7.93
C ALA A 243 -47.80 51.39 -8.21
N ARG A 244 -47.03 51.89 -9.19
CA ARG A 244 -47.20 53.33 -9.64
C ARG A 244 -48.55 53.60 -10.30
N LYS A 245 -49.01 52.72 -11.19
CA LYS A 245 -50.30 52.85 -11.84
C LYS A 245 -51.42 52.89 -10.80
N GLU A 246 -51.41 51.94 -9.86
CA GLU A 246 -52.38 51.88 -8.78
C GLU A 246 -52.36 53.13 -7.88
N ALA A 247 -51.12 53.62 -7.56
CA ALA A 247 -51.00 54.86 -6.81
C ALA A 247 -51.46 56.08 -7.57
N ASP A 248 -51.21 56.15 -8.87
CA ASP A 248 -51.74 57.26 -9.74
C ASP A 248 -53.26 57.20 -9.88
N GLU A 249 -53.85 56.02 -10.08
CA GLU A 249 -55.27 55.80 -10.15
C GLU A 249 -56.00 56.17 -8.84
N LYS A 250 -55.41 55.72 -7.70
CA LYS A 250 -55.92 56.08 -6.37
C LYS A 250 -55.88 57.61 -6.13
N ALA A 251 -54.73 58.21 -6.42
CA ALA A 251 -54.58 59.65 -6.26
C ALA A 251 -55.53 60.45 -7.13
N TRP A 252 -55.80 59.98 -8.36
CA TRP A 252 -56.81 60.58 -9.23
C TRP A 252 -58.19 60.43 -8.61
N ALA A 253 -58.60 59.26 -8.18
CA ALA A 253 -59.89 59.01 -7.56
C ALA A 253 -60.09 59.84 -6.28
N ASP A 254 -59.03 59.98 -5.47
CA ASP A 254 -59.11 60.84 -4.27
C ASP A 254 -59.27 62.33 -4.60
N ALA A 255 -58.56 62.80 -5.66
CA ALA A 255 -58.75 64.21 -6.13
C ALA A 255 -60.12 64.47 -6.74
N GLU A 256 -60.67 63.52 -7.46
CA GLU A 256 -62.01 63.60 -8.04
C GLU A 256 -63.11 63.69 -6.96
N LYS A 257 -62.98 62.86 -5.89
CA LYS A 257 -63.82 62.90 -4.70
C LYS A 257 -63.77 64.25 -3.96
N ALA A 258 -62.56 64.83 -3.90
CA ALA A 258 -62.39 66.13 -3.24
C ALA A 258 -63.04 67.31 -3.97
N GLY A 259 -63.40 67.16 -5.24
CA GLY A 259 -64.26 68.14 -6.00
C GLY A 259 -63.68 69.55 -6.14
N THR A 260 -62.38 69.74 -5.94
CA THR A 260 -61.73 71.06 -5.98
C THR A 260 -60.78 71.18 -7.17
N ALA A 261 -60.88 72.25 -7.94
CA ALA A 261 -59.92 72.54 -9.02
C ALA A 261 -58.45 72.62 -8.54
N SER A 262 -58.23 73.02 -7.28
CA SER A 262 -56.97 73.07 -6.64
C SER A 262 -56.36 71.65 -6.42
N GLY A 263 -57.18 70.65 -6.04
CA GLY A 263 -56.76 69.27 -5.86
C GLY A 263 -56.30 68.60 -7.16
N ILE A 264 -57.02 68.88 -8.26
CA ILE A 264 -56.67 68.39 -9.60
C ILE A 264 -55.33 68.98 -10.10
N HIS A 265 -55.12 70.30 -9.84
CA HIS A 265 -53.84 70.95 -10.24
C HIS A 265 -52.66 70.46 -9.45
N GLN A 266 -52.81 70.21 -8.15
CA GLN A 266 -51.78 69.65 -7.25
C GLN A 266 -51.43 68.20 -7.67
N LEU A 267 -52.46 67.44 -8.04
CA LEU A 267 -52.26 66.08 -8.54
C LEU A 267 -51.47 66.04 -9.84
N CYS A 268 -51.83 66.90 -10.81
CA CYS A 268 -51.10 67.00 -12.07
C CYS A 268 -49.57 67.32 -11.84
N SER A 269 -49.25 68.14 -10.84
CA SER A 269 -47.88 68.48 -10.49
C SER A 269 -47.17 67.34 -9.84
N GLU A 270 -47.81 66.58 -8.91
CA GLU A 270 -47.28 65.42 -8.25
C GLU A 270 -47.02 64.23 -9.20
N VAL A 271 -47.95 63.92 -10.07
CA VAL A 271 -47.80 62.87 -11.11
C VAL A 271 -46.67 63.22 -12.07
N ARG A 272 -46.53 64.45 -12.46
CA ARG A 272 -45.42 64.92 -13.32
C ARG A 272 -44.08 64.77 -12.61
N PHE A 273 -44.00 65.08 -11.32
CA PHE A 273 -42.82 64.96 -10.51
C PHE A 273 -42.41 63.47 -10.27
N ARG A 274 -43.36 62.59 -9.98
CA ARG A 274 -43.19 61.17 -9.82
C ARG A 274 -42.67 60.48 -11.11
N ARG A 275 -43.24 60.83 -12.28
CA ARG A 275 -42.80 60.38 -13.62
C ARG A 275 -41.31 60.79 -13.91
N ALA A 276 -40.91 61.99 -13.52
CA ALA A 276 -39.56 62.49 -13.69
C ALA A 276 -38.58 61.72 -12.80
N ARG A 277 -38.96 61.47 -11.52
CA ARG A 277 -38.11 60.64 -10.58
C ARG A 277 -37.98 59.20 -11.05
N GLY A 278 -39.04 58.57 -11.57
CA GLY A 278 -39.00 57.18 -12.06
C GLY A 278 -38.07 57.00 -13.25
N ARG A 279 -37.99 57.95 -14.18
CA ARG A 279 -37.03 57.94 -15.31
C ARG A 279 -35.59 58.13 -14.87
N GLY A 280 -35.31 58.94 -13.83
CA GLY A 280 -34.01 59.15 -13.28
C GLY A 280 -33.48 57.90 -12.51
N ALA A 281 -34.35 57.14 -11.88
CA ALA A 281 -34.02 55.91 -11.19
C ALA A 281 -33.72 54.73 -12.14
N GLN A 282 -34.44 54.65 -13.28
CA GLN A 282 -34.14 53.65 -14.33
C GLN A 282 -32.82 53.91 -15.05
N ALA A 283 -32.48 55.19 -15.32
CA ALA A 283 -31.21 55.58 -15.94
C ALA A 283 -30.00 55.24 -15.05
N ARG A 284 -30.14 55.24 -13.71
CA ARG A 284 -29.07 54.86 -12.76
C ARG A 284 -28.94 53.36 -12.51
N ARG A 285 -29.90 52.53 -12.93
CA ARG A 285 -29.85 51.07 -12.81
C ARG A 285 -29.38 50.37 -14.08
N GLY A 286 -29.23 51.10 -15.20
CA GLY A 286 -28.73 50.61 -16.49
C GLY A 286 -27.30 51.00 -16.83
N ALA A 287 -26.64 51.73 -15.95
CA ALA A 287 -25.18 52.02 -15.96
C ALA A 287 -24.44 51.19 -14.86
#